data_3bd4b960cbcbbec3a417a187373e05b8
#
_entry.id   3bd4b960cbcbbec3a417a187373e05b8
#
_cell.length_a   1.000
_cell.length_b   1.000
_cell.length_c   1.000
_cell.angle_alpha   90.00
_cell.angle_beta   90.00
_cell.angle_gamma   90.00
#
_symmetry.space_group_name_H-M   'P 1'
#
loop_
_entity.id
_entity.type
_entity.pdbx_description
1 polymer ?
#
loop_
_entity_poly.entity_id
_entity_poly.type
_entity_poly.pdbx_seq_one_letter_code
_entity_poly.pdbx_strand_id
1 'polypeptide(L)'
;MKRRITRQIQLGSVFIGGDAPVSVQSMTNTRTDDAAATLKQIKELAAVGCDVIRCAVPDMPAAQALREIVAQSPIPVIADIHFDYKLALAAIDAGVNGLRLNPGNIGGREKVEAVVAAARIKNIPIRIGVNAGSLPKDLLEKYGHPTAEALVEAAWRHIHILEELDYRNIKISLKAHDVPLTIAAYRLLAAQCDYPLHVGITEAGTVNSGIIKSAVGIGTLLAEGIGDTIRVSLTGDPVNEVKVAYNILKALGLREYGPTLISCPTCGRTRINLEKLALEVERRLNEIAEPITIAVMGCVVNGPGEAREADIGIAGGIGEGLLFRKGEIIKKVSEDKIVDELFDEIKKILVERKMK
;
A
#
# COMPACT_ATOMS: atom_id res chain seq x y z
N MET A 1 -2.57 -15.61 10.12
CA MET A 1 -2.25 -14.50 11.08
C MET A 1 -3.57 -13.92 11.61
N LYS A 2 -3.72 -13.73 12.93
CA LYS A 2 -4.96 -13.20 13.50
C LYS A 2 -4.93 -11.67 13.43
N ARG A 3 -5.85 -11.06 12.68
CA ARG A 3 -5.98 -9.60 12.59
C ARG A 3 -6.78 -9.02 13.76
N ARG A 4 -6.50 -7.78 14.13
CA ARG A 4 -7.30 -7.00 15.09
C ARG A 4 -8.73 -6.86 14.57
N ILE A 5 -9.71 -7.02 15.42
CA ILE A 5 -11.11 -6.78 15.05
C ILE A 5 -11.34 -5.27 14.99
N THR A 6 -11.73 -4.78 13.83
CA THR A 6 -12.05 -3.37 13.57
C THR A 6 -13.45 -3.24 13.00
N ARG A 7 -14.07 -2.07 13.18
CA ARG A 7 -15.29 -1.76 12.45
C ARG A 7 -14.97 -1.63 10.95
N GLN A 8 -15.91 -1.99 10.11
CA GLN A 8 -15.77 -1.85 8.66
C GLN A 8 -16.31 -0.49 8.20
N ILE A 9 -15.58 0.18 7.33
CA ILE A 9 -16.02 1.38 6.61
C ILE A 9 -15.97 1.11 5.11
N GLN A 10 -16.77 1.84 4.34
CA GLN A 10 -16.79 1.75 2.89
C GLN A 10 -16.24 3.02 2.26
N LEU A 11 -15.31 2.89 1.31
CA LEU A 11 -14.69 3.96 0.56
C LEU A 11 -14.89 3.69 -0.93
N GLY A 12 -15.97 4.24 -1.51
CA GLY A 12 -16.39 3.89 -2.86
C GLY A 12 -16.66 2.40 -2.98
N SER A 13 -15.95 1.71 -3.86
CA SER A 13 -16.04 0.25 -4.06
C SER A 13 -15.19 -0.58 -3.08
N VAL A 14 -14.36 0.06 -2.24
CA VAL A 14 -13.40 -0.62 -1.36
C VAL A 14 -13.90 -0.63 0.09
N PHE A 15 -13.98 -1.82 0.70
CA PHE A 15 -14.20 -1.98 2.13
C PHE A 15 -12.87 -1.95 2.88
N ILE A 16 -12.85 -1.32 4.06
CA ILE A 16 -11.66 -1.16 4.90
C ILE A 16 -12.03 -1.55 6.33
N GLY A 17 -11.23 -2.39 6.96
CA GLY A 17 -11.51 -2.91 8.30
C GLY A 17 -12.42 -4.15 8.27
N GLY A 18 -12.76 -4.68 9.43
CA GLY A 18 -13.44 -5.97 9.56
C GLY A 18 -12.61 -7.08 8.90
N ASP A 19 -13.30 -7.93 8.13
CA ASP A 19 -12.67 -9.04 7.40
C ASP A 19 -12.15 -8.64 6.00
N ALA A 20 -12.29 -7.36 5.61
CA ALA A 20 -11.82 -6.89 4.31
C ALA A 20 -10.29 -7.07 4.16
N PRO A 21 -9.79 -7.41 2.96
CA PRO A 21 -8.35 -7.47 2.71
C PRO A 21 -7.67 -6.13 3.01
N VAL A 22 -6.42 -6.17 3.45
CA VAL A 22 -5.62 -4.94 3.64
C VAL A 22 -5.48 -4.23 2.30
N SER A 23 -5.99 -3.00 2.20
CA SER A 23 -5.97 -2.24 0.96
C SER A 23 -4.68 -1.43 0.79
N VAL A 24 -4.23 -1.32 -0.46
CA VAL A 24 -3.07 -0.52 -0.86
C VAL A 24 -3.53 0.84 -1.36
N GLN A 25 -3.12 1.89 -0.66
CA GLN A 25 -3.35 3.28 -1.07
C GLN A 25 -2.05 3.91 -1.56
N SER A 26 -2.13 4.71 -2.64
CA SER A 26 -1.06 5.63 -3.03
C SER A 26 -1.56 7.08 -3.07
N MET A 27 -0.72 7.99 -3.54
CA MET A 27 -1.03 9.41 -3.68
C MET A 27 -0.42 9.93 -4.96
N THR A 28 -1.17 10.72 -5.71
CA THR A 28 -0.65 11.39 -6.90
C THR A 28 0.40 12.44 -6.51
N ASN A 29 1.41 12.59 -7.35
CA ASN A 29 2.42 13.65 -7.26
C ASN A 29 2.26 14.72 -8.37
N THR A 30 1.21 14.57 -9.20
CA THR A 30 0.78 15.59 -10.16
C THR A 30 0.05 16.72 -9.45
N ARG A 31 -0.04 17.87 -10.08
CA ARG A 31 -0.93 18.93 -9.65
C ARG A 31 -2.38 18.51 -9.90
N THR A 32 -3.22 18.57 -8.87
CA THR A 32 -4.61 18.08 -8.98
C THR A 32 -5.47 18.96 -9.89
N ASP A 33 -5.14 20.25 -10.05
CA ASP A 33 -5.78 21.17 -11.01
C ASP A 33 -5.48 20.79 -12.48
N ASP A 34 -4.44 19.98 -12.75
CA ASP A 34 -4.25 19.29 -14.03
C ASP A 34 -4.93 17.93 -13.98
N ALA A 35 -6.23 17.90 -14.26
CA ALA A 35 -7.04 16.69 -14.22
C ALA A 35 -6.54 15.61 -15.18
N ALA A 36 -6.07 15.99 -16.38
CA ALA A 36 -5.60 15.04 -17.39
C ALA A 36 -4.33 14.31 -16.95
N ALA A 37 -3.33 15.04 -16.45
CA ALA A 37 -2.10 14.44 -15.93
C ALA A 37 -2.39 13.58 -14.69
N THR A 38 -3.27 14.05 -13.80
CA THR A 38 -3.68 13.32 -12.59
C THR A 38 -4.41 12.02 -12.94
N LEU A 39 -5.36 12.05 -13.87
CA LEU A 39 -6.07 10.85 -14.35
C LEU A 39 -5.14 9.84 -15.01
N LYS A 40 -4.17 10.31 -15.82
CA LYS A 40 -3.17 9.42 -16.40
C LYS A 40 -2.40 8.67 -15.32
N GLN A 41 -1.90 9.39 -14.30
CA GLN A 41 -1.17 8.77 -13.19
C GLN A 41 -2.05 7.82 -12.36
N ILE A 42 -3.32 8.17 -12.12
CA ILE A 42 -4.28 7.29 -11.43
C ILE A 42 -4.46 5.97 -12.19
N LYS A 43 -4.60 6.02 -13.52
CA LYS A 43 -4.74 4.82 -14.36
C LYS A 43 -3.48 3.95 -14.31
N GLU A 44 -2.29 4.56 -14.34
CA GLU A 44 -1.01 3.87 -14.19
C GLU A 44 -0.90 3.18 -12.83
N LEU A 45 -1.30 3.86 -11.75
CA LEU A 45 -1.31 3.29 -10.41
C LEU A 45 -2.34 2.18 -10.23
N ALA A 46 -3.53 2.34 -10.80
CA ALA A 46 -4.56 1.30 -10.79
C ALA A 46 -4.11 0.04 -11.53
N ALA A 47 -3.41 0.20 -12.67
CA ALA A 47 -2.88 -0.90 -13.46
C ALA A 47 -1.86 -1.77 -12.69
N VAL A 48 -1.16 -1.21 -11.71
CA VAL A 48 -0.24 -1.95 -10.83
C VAL A 48 -0.89 -2.36 -9.49
N GLY A 49 -2.22 -2.26 -9.39
CA GLY A 49 -2.99 -2.78 -8.26
C GLY A 49 -3.27 -1.78 -7.14
N CYS A 50 -3.08 -0.48 -7.33
CA CYS A 50 -3.51 0.50 -6.33
C CYS A 50 -5.02 0.39 -6.10
N ASP A 51 -5.45 0.13 -4.86
CA ASP A 51 -6.87 -0.02 -4.52
C ASP A 51 -7.56 1.34 -4.32
N VAL A 52 -6.83 2.36 -3.83
CA VAL A 52 -7.36 3.68 -3.46
C VAL A 52 -6.33 4.76 -3.76
N ILE A 53 -6.76 5.86 -4.36
CA ILE A 53 -5.88 6.99 -4.62
C ILE A 53 -6.21 8.21 -3.76
N ARG A 54 -5.19 8.98 -3.36
CA ARG A 54 -5.35 10.26 -2.68
C ARG A 54 -4.78 11.38 -3.53
N CYS A 55 -5.54 12.47 -3.70
CA CYS A 55 -5.14 13.67 -4.41
C CYS A 55 -5.03 14.85 -3.42
N ALA A 56 -3.98 15.65 -3.54
CA ALA A 56 -3.83 16.87 -2.76
C ALA A 56 -4.83 17.94 -3.24
N VAL A 57 -5.44 18.67 -2.31
CA VAL A 57 -6.39 19.75 -2.62
C VAL A 57 -5.95 21.03 -1.91
N PRO A 58 -4.93 21.72 -2.46
CA PRO A 58 -4.39 22.93 -1.83
C PRO A 58 -5.29 24.16 -2.01
N ASP A 59 -6.11 24.18 -3.05
CA ASP A 59 -6.89 25.34 -3.49
C ASP A 59 -8.21 24.95 -4.19
N MET A 60 -9.02 25.95 -4.55
CA MET A 60 -10.32 25.75 -5.19
C MET A 60 -10.21 25.19 -6.62
N PRO A 61 -9.27 25.60 -7.48
CA PRO A 61 -9.05 24.96 -8.77
C PRO A 61 -8.83 23.45 -8.66
N ALA A 62 -7.98 23.00 -7.72
CA ALA A 62 -7.77 21.59 -7.45
C ALA A 62 -9.06 20.88 -6.98
N ALA A 63 -9.86 21.53 -6.10
CA ALA A 63 -11.13 20.99 -5.63
C ALA A 63 -12.15 20.84 -6.78
N GLN A 64 -12.21 21.79 -7.72
CA GLN A 64 -13.08 21.75 -8.89
C GLN A 64 -12.68 20.64 -9.88
N ALA A 65 -11.37 20.45 -10.11
CA ALA A 65 -10.84 19.41 -10.99
C ALA A 65 -11.18 17.99 -10.50
N LEU A 66 -11.42 17.80 -9.20
CA LEU A 66 -11.85 16.51 -8.64
C LEU A 66 -13.14 15.98 -9.28
N ARG A 67 -14.04 16.83 -9.78
CA ARG A 67 -15.29 16.37 -10.44
C ARG A 67 -14.97 15.51 -11.67
N GLU A 68 -14.05 15.97 -12.50
CA GLU A 68 -13.61 15.22 -13.67
C GLU A 68 -12.78 13.98 -13.27
N ILE A 69 -11.88 14.15 -12.30
CA ILE A 69 -11.02 13.07 -11.82
C ILE A 69 -11.85 11.92 -11.25
N VAL A 70 -12.82 12.20 -10.37
CA VAL A 70 -13.69 11.19 -9.77
C VAL A 70 -14.54 10.48 -10.81
N ALA A 71 -15.10 11.23 -11.78
CA ALA A 71 -15.96 10.65 -12.81
C ALA A 71 -15.23 9.64 -13.73
N GLN A 72 -13.92 9.79 -13.91
CA GLN A 72 -13.12 8.96 -14.82
C GLN A 72 -12.11 8.03 -14.10
N SER A 73 -11.98 8.17 -12.78
CA SER A 73 -11.05 7.33 -12.01
C SER A 73 -11.54 5.88 -11.94
N PRO A 74 -10.69 4.88 -12.26
CA PRO A 74 -11.03 3.47 -12.11
C PRO A 74 -11.06 3.00 -10.64
N ILE A 75 -10.55 3.80 -9.70
CA ILE A 75 -10.42 3.49 -8.28
C ILE A 75 -10.92 4.65 -7.41
N PRO A 76 -11.38 4.38 -6.17
CA PRO A 76 -11.86 5.41 -5.26
C PRO A 76 -10.84 6.53 -4.99
N VAL A 77 -11.33 7.78 -4.98
CA VAL A 77 -10.53 8.99 -4.81
C VAL A 77 -10.75 9.59 -3.42
N ILE A 78 -9.65 9.89 -2.73
CA ILE A 78 -9.63 10.62 -1.45
C ILE A 78 -9.11 12.03 -1.69
N ALA A 79 -9.82 13.04 -1.20
CA ALA A 79 -9.32 14.41 -1.15
C ALA A 79 -8.51 14.65 0.12
N ASP A 80 -7.30 15.21 -0.03
CA ASP A 80 -6.40 15.57 1.08
C ASP A 80 -6.56 17.06 1.40
N ILE A 81 -7.29 17.37 2.47
CA ILE A 81 -7.61 18.73 2.91
C ILE A 81 -6.83 19.04 4.19
N HIS A 82 -6.15 20.18 4.23
CA HIS A 82 -5.33 20.54 5.39
C HIS A 82 -5.99 21.57 6.30
N PHE A 83 -6.51 22.71 5.77
CA PHE A 83 -6.90 23.84 6.62
C PHE A 83 -8.24 24.48 6.25
N ASP A 84 -8.70 24.38 5.00
CA ASP A 84 -9.91 25.08 4.56
C ASP A 84 -11.10 24.13 4.42
N TYR A 85 -12.13 24.31 5.26
CA TYR A 85 -13.37 23.56 5.20
C TYR A 85 -14.14 23.71 3.88
N LYS A 86 -13.99 24.87 3.19
CA LYS A 86 -14.64 25.09 1.90
C LYS A 86 -14.12 24.13 0.82
N LEU A 87 -12.84 23.80 0.86
CA LEU A 87 -12.24 22.81 -0.03
C LEU A 87 -12.80 21.41 0.26
N ALA A 88 -13.05 21.09 1.54
CA ALA A 88 -13.67 19.83 1.92
C ALA A 88 -15.10 19.74 1.37
N LEU A 89 -15.90 20.80 1.50
CA LEU A 89 -17.26 20.86 0.94
C LEU A 89 -17.26 20.76 -0.59
N ALA A 90 -16.37 21.47 -1.27
CA ALA A 90 -16.21 21.39 -2.72
C ALA A 90 -15.80 19.99 -3.19
N ALA A 91 -14.88 19.32 -2.47
CA ALA A 91 -14.49 17.95 -2.75
C ALA A 91 -15.64 16.95 -2.56
N ILE A 92 -16.45 17.12 -1.49
CA ILE A 92 -17.67 16.32 -1.26
C ILE A 92 -18.66 16.52 -2.41
N ASP A 93 -18.87 17.77 -2.85
CA ASP A 93 -19.75 18.07 -3.97
C ASP A 93 -19.24 17.44 -5.28
N ALA A 94 -17.92 17.46 -5.51
CA ALA A 94 -17.27 16.80 -6.63
C ALA A 94 -17.43 15.28 -6.64
N GLY A 95 -17.86 14.66 -5.52
CA GLY A 95 -18.19 13.24 -5.45
C GLY A 95 -17.05 12.36 -4.97
N VAL A 96 -16.05 12.90 -4.25
CA VAL A 96 -14.95 12.07 -3.71
C VAL A 96 -15.47 10.97 -2.78
N ASN A 97 -14.74 9.87 -2.74
CA ASN A 97 -15.13 8.70 -1.95
C ASN A 97 -14.62 8.75 -0.50
N GLY A 98 -13.74 9.68 -0.18
CA GLY A 98 -13.22 9.87 1.18
C GLY A 98 -12.54 11.21 1.35
N LEU A 99 -12.41 11.63 2.60
CA LEU A 99 -11.65 12.81 2.98
C LEU A 99 -10.45 12.42 3.87
N ARG A 100 -9.34 13.10 3.69
CA ARG A 100 -8.30 13.18 4.71
C ARG A 100 -8.27 14.60 5.25
N LEU A 101 -8.62 14.75 6.50
CA LEU A 101 -8.55 16.02 7.22
C LEU A 101 -8.43 15.78 8.72
N ASN A 102 -7.95 16.80 9.42
CA ASN A 102 -7.96 16.84 10.88
C ASN A 102 -9.01 17.86 11.30
N PRO A 103 -10.14 17.45 11.95
CA PRO A 103 -11.24 18.37 12.27
C PRO A 103 -10.80 19.62 13.02
N GLY A 104 -9.86 19.50 13.97
CA GLY A 104 -9.34 20.65 14.71
C GLY A 104 -8.55 21.67 13.88
N ASN A 105 -8.20 21.35 12.61
CA ASN A 105 -7.39 22.23 11.77
C ASN A 105 -8.21 23.03 10.74
N ILE A 106 -9.49 22.66 10.51
CA ILE A 106 -10.30 23.25 9.44
C ILE A 106 -11.14 24.45 9.91
N GLY A 107 -10.99 24.82 11.19
CA GLY A 107 -11.63 25.99 11.79
C GLY A 107 -12.53 25.68 12.97
N GLY A 108 -13.40 26.62 13.35
CA GLY A 108 -14.31 26.49 14.49
C GLY A 108 -15.37 25.39 14.28
N ARG A 109 -16.10 25.09 15.39
CA ARG A 109 -17.09 23.99 15.46
C ARG A 109 -18.10 24.01 14.31
N GLU A 110 -18.67 25.18 13.98
CA GLU A 110 -19.65 25.33 12.88
C GLU A 110 -19.12 24.83 11.54
N LYS A 111 -17.83 25.06 11.24
CA LYS A 111 -17.18 24.61 10.00
C LYS A 111 -17.03 23.10 9.97
N VAL A 112 -16.68 22.51 11.11
CA VAL A 112 -16.58 21.04 11.24
C VAL A 112 -17.95 20.41 11.09
N GLU A 113 -18.99 20.97 11.73
CA GLU A 113 -20.38 20.52 11.62
C GLU A 113 -20.87 20.55 10.17
N ALA A 114 -20.58 21.62 9.42
CA ALA A 114 -20.92 21.71 7.99
C ALA A 114 -20.28 20.60 7.15
N VAL A 115 -18.99 20.32 7.38
CA VAL A 115 -18.27 19.23 6.67
C VAL A 115 -18.83 17.86 7.07
N VAL A 116 -19.07 17.62 8.35
CA VAL A 116 -19.63 16.36 8.86
C VAL A 116 -21.05 16.13 8.34
N ALA A 117 -21.89 17.17 8.31
CA ALA A 117 -23.24 17.07 7.75
C ALA A 117 -23.20 16.67 6.27
N ALA A 118 -22.37 17.33 5.46
CA ALA A 118 -22.20 17.02 4.05
C ALA A 118 -21.62 15.60 3.83
N ALA A 119 -20.63 15.20 4.61
CA ALA A 119 -20.03 13.87 4.55
C ALA A 119 -21.03 12.77 4.95
N ARG A 120 -21.89 13.02 5.94
CA ARG A 120 -22.95 12.10 6.41
C ARG A 120 -23.96 11.81 5.30
N ILE A 121 -24.43 12.83 4.58
CA ILE A 121 -25.41 12.68 3.48
C ILE A 121 -24.90 11.73 2.40
N LYS A 122 -23.60 11.78 2.11
CA LYS A 122 -22.96 10.97 1.06
C LYS A 122 -22.20 9.75 1.62
N ASN A 123 -22.29 9.50 2.92
CA ASN A 123 -21.59 8.40 3.63
C ASN A 123 -20.07 8.37 3.37
N ILE A 124 -19.42 9.53 3.34
CA ILE A 124 -17.99 9.67 2.99
C ILE A 124 -17.12 9.47 4.23
N PRO A 125 -16.25 8.44 4.33
CA PRO A 125 -15.37 8.27 5.47
C PRO A 125 -14.33 9.38 5.59
N ILE A 126 -14.05 9.78 6.83
CA ILE A 126 -13.04 10.78 7.17
C ILE A 126 -11.80 10.06 7.74
N ARG A 127 -10.63 10.32 7.15
CA ARG A 127 -9.37 9.87 7.74
C ARG A 127 -8.73 11.00 8.54
N ILE A 128 -8.60 10.78 9.84
CA ILE A 128 -7.75 11.56 10.73
C ILE A 128 -6.30 11.17 10.48
N GLY A 129 -5.44 12.16 10.20
CA GLY A 129 -4.04 11.93 9.86
C GLY A 129 -3.09 12.75 10.71
N VAL A 130 -2.61 12.18 11.81
CA VAL A 130 -1.61 12.79 12.69
C VAL A 130 -0.21 12.44 12.19
N ASN A 131 0.65 13.44 12.07
CA ASN A 131 2.07 13.28 11.77
C ASN A 131 2.91 13.88 12.89
N ALA A 132 4.00 13.22 13.26
CA ALA A 132 4.91 13.68 14.32
C ALA A 132 5.47 15.10 14.05
N GLY A 133 5.75 15.43 12.78
CA GLY A 133 6.25 16.75 12.39
C GLY A 133 5.21 17.89 12.45
N SER A 134 3.93 17.59 12.73
CA SER A 134 2.84 18.59 12.80
C SER A 134 1.99 18.45 14.07
N LEU A 135 2.59 17.98 15.15
CA LEU A 135 1.93 17.93 16.44
C LEU A 135 1.61 19.35 16.97
N PRO A 136 0.47 19.54 17.65
CA PRO A 136 0.13 20.78 18.35
C PRO A 136 1.21 21.22 19.34
N LYS A 137 1.44 22.53 19.42
CA LYS A 137 2.49 23.11 20.29
C LYS A 137 2.33 22.72 21.76
N ASP A 138 1.10 22.75 22.28
CA ASP A 138 0.79 22.36 23.66
C ASP A 138 1.13 20.91 23.97
N LEU A 139 1.00 20.00 23.00
CA LEU A 139 1.46 18.63 23.14
C LEU A 139 2.98 18.51 23.13
N LEU A 140 3.65 19.28 22.27
CA LEU A 140 5.12 19.33 22.29
C LEU A 140 5.67 19.91 23.59
N GLU A 141 5.00 20.92 24.18
CA GLU A 141 5.34 21.46 25.50
C GLU A 141 5.10 20.42 26.61
N LYS A 142 3.97 19.71 26.55
CA LYS A 142 3.61 18.68 27.55
C LYS A 142 4.57 17.49 27.54
N TYR A 143 4.97 17.00 26.38
CA TYR A 143 5.75 15.77 26.22
C TYR A 143 7.24 16.01 25.90
N GLY A 144 7.65 17.28 25.69
CA GLY A 144 9.02 17.68 25.39
C GLY A 144 9.45 17.44 23.95
N HIS A 145 8.94 16.39 23.31
CA HIS A 145 9.21 15.98 21.93
C HIS A 145 8.09 15.07 21.41
N PRO A 146 8.04 14.71 20.11
CA PRO A 146 7.09 13.74 19.59
C PRO A 146 7.27 12.38 20.27
N THR A 147 6.24 11.91 21.00
CA THR A 147 6.15 10.59 21.63
C THR A 147 4.94 9.82 21.11
N ALA A 148 4.86 8.52 21.40
CA ALA A 148 3.71 7.71 21.04
C ALA A 148 2.43 8.24 21.70
N GLU A 149 2.52 8.64 22.96
CA GLU A 149 1.41 9.21 23.73
C GLU A 149 0.95 10.55 23.14
N ALA A 150 1.89 11.43 22.73
CA ALA A 150 1.56 12.69 22.09
C ALA A 150 0.81 12.50 20.77
N LEU A 151 1.24 11.53 19.95
CA LEU A 151 0.56 11.18 18.69
C LEU A 151 -0.84 10.63 18.94
N VAL A 152 -1.00 9.76 19.93
CA VAL A 152 -2.29 9.16 20.29
C VAL A 152 -3.22 10.21 20.89
N GLU A 153 -2.73 11.07 21.79
CA GLU A 153 -3.54 12.17 22.35
C GLU A 153 -4.01 13.14 21.25
N ALA A 154 -3.11 13.50 20.31
CA ALA A 154 -3.50 14.32 19.17
C ALA A 154 -4.59 13.67 18.31
N ALA A 155 -4.52 12.35 18.09
CA ALA A 155 -5.55 11.63 17.37
C ALA A 155 -6.89 11.64 18.11
N TRP A 156 -6.87 11.37 19.42
CA TRP A 156 -8.08 11.37 20.25
C TRP A 156 -8.78 12.72 20.27
N ARG A 157 -8.06 13.84 20.30
CA ARG A 157 -8.67 15.17 20.19
C ARG A 157 -9.53 15.31 18.92
N HIS A 158 -9.03 14.81 17.80
CA HIS A 158 -9.77 14.85 16.52
C HIS A 158 -10.89 13.82 16.46
N ILE A 159 -10.71 12.65 17.07
CA ILE A 159 -11.73 11.59 17.16
C ILE A 159 -12.91 12.10 17.97
N HIS A 160 -12.68 12.67 19.16
CA HIS A 160 -13.73 13.18 20.04
C HIS A 160 -14.58 14.25 19.36
N ILE A 161 -13.96 15.17 18.58
CA ILE A 161 -14.73 16.18 17.82
C ILE A 161 -15.74 15.51 16.87
N LEU A 162 -15.34 14.42 16.18
CA LEU A 162 -16.26 13.71 15.29
C LEU A 162 -17.26 12.85 16.05
N GLU A 163 -16.88 12.25 17.16
CA GLU A 163 -17.76 11.44 18.00
C GLU A 163 -18.84 12.31 18.70
N GLU A 164 -18.50 13.52 19.15
CA GLU A 164 -19.46 14.49 19.66
C GLU A 164 -20.54 14.90 18.63
N LEU A 165 -20.18 14.82 17.33
CA LEU A 165 -21.11 15.03 16.23
C LEU A 165 -21.78 13.72 15.78
N ASP A 166 -21.66 12.65 16.56
CA ASP A 166 -22.15 11.31 16.23
C ASP A 166 -21.66 10.83 14.84
N TYR A 167 -20.42 11.14 14.48
CA TYR A 167 -19.80 10.71 13.24
C TYR A 167 -18.70 9.69 13.48
N ARG A 168 -18.97 8.42 13.15
CA ARG A 168 -18.10 7.28 13.42
C ARG A 168 -17.56 6.60 12.17
N ASN A 169 -17.84 7.13 10.99
CA ASN A 169 -17.27 6.67 9.73
C ASN A 169 -15.85 7.22 9.56
N ILE A 170 -14.94 6.73 10.42
CA ILE A 170 -13.60 7.27 10.65
C ILE A 170 -12.56 6.18 10.41
N LYS A 171 -11.40 6.55 9.84
CA LYS A 171 -10.15 5.79 9.92
C LYS A 171 -9.02 6.68 10.40
N ILE A 172 -7.94 6.09 10.96
CA ILE A 172 -6.91 6.87 11.64
C ILE A 172 -5.53 6.51 11.11
N SER A 173 -4.64 7.50 11.06
CA SER A 173 -3.22 7.27 10.80
C SER A 173 -2.35 8.10 11.74
N LEU A 174 -1.31 7.45 12.29
CA LEU A 174 -0.28 8.02 13.15
C LEU A 174 1.08 7.79 12.51
N LYS A 175 1.68 8.80 11.92
CA LYS A 175 2.89 8.63 11.11
C LYS A 175 4.06 9.46 11.63
N ALA A 176 5.23 8.85 11.68
CA ALA A 176 6.51 9.50 11.87
C ALA A 176 7.52 8.95 10.85
N HIS A 177 8.66 9.62 10.70
CA HIS A 177 9.81 9.09 9.97
C HIS A 177 10.58 8.06 10.81
N ASP A 178 10.43 8.13 12.13
CA ASP A 178 10.97 7.18 13.09
C ASP A 178 10.09 5.93 13.17
N VAL A 179 10.68 4.78 12.87
CA VAL A 179 9.97 3.50 12.80
C VAL A 179 9.55 3.00 14.18
N PRO A 180 10.43 2.95 15.19
CA PRO A 180 10.05 2.60 16.57
C PRO A 180 8.92 3.45 17.13
N LEU A 181 8.99 4.77 16.96
CA LEU A 181 7.93 5.69 17.40
C LEU A 181 6.60 5.39 16.71
N THR A 182 6.62 5.16 15.40
CA THR A 182 5.42 4.83 14.63
C THR A 182 4.80 3.52 15.13
N ILE A 183 5.59 2.48 15.32
CA ILE A 183 5.12 1.19 15.84
C ILE A 183 4.50 1.35 17.23
N ALA A 184 5.18 2.05 18.15
CA ALA A 184 4.68 2.29 19.50
C ALA A 184 3.33 3.04 19.49
N ALA A 185 3.21 4.10 18.67
CA ALA A 185 1.98 4.88 18.57
C ALA A 185 0.79 4.04 18.04
N TYR A 186 1.01 3.23 17.01
CA TYR A 186 -0.06 2.36 16.50
C TYR A 186 -0.44 1.26 17.48
N ARG A 187 0.49 0.63 18.19
CA ARG A 187 0.21 -0.35 19.23
C ARG A 187 -0.65 0.27 20.34
N LEU A 188 -0.26 1.47 20.80
CA LEU A 188 -0.98 2.18 21.84
C LEU A 188 -2.41 2.54 21.40
N LEU A 189 -2.60 3.10 20.20
CA LEU A 189 -3.93 3.43 19.70
C LEU A 189 -4.78 2.18 19.40
N ALA A 190 -4.18 1.12 18.86
CA ALA A 190 -4.86 -0.11 18.52
C ALA A 190 -5.47 -0.82 19.74
N ALA A 191 -4.88 -0.64 20.93
CA ALA A 191 -5.41 -1.15 22.18
C ALA A 191 -6.59 -0.32 22.73
N GLN A 192 -6.81 0.91 22.25
CA GLN A 192 -7.77 1.86 22.79
C GLN A 192 -9.04 2.02 21.97
N CYS A 193 -9.05 1.64 20.70
CA CYS A 193 -10.20 1.82 19.81
C CYS A 193 -10.34 0.70 18.78
N ASP A 194 -11.50 0.61 18.13
CA ASP A 194 -11.81 -0.34 17.05
C ASP A 194 -11.86 0.31 15.66
N TYR A 195 -11.46 1.58 15.53
CA TYR A 195 -11.38 2.25 14.23
C TYR A 195 -10.34 1.61 13.31
N PRO A 196 -10.61 1.51 11.98
CA PRO A 196 -9.62 1.05 11.03
C PRO A 196 -8.37 1.94 11.01
N LEU A 197 -7.21 1.31 10.88
CA LEU A 197 -5.92 1.99 10.92
C LEU A 197 -5.27 2.00 9.54
N HIS A 198 -4.87 3.20 9.10
CA HIS A 198 -4.11 3.42 7.87
C HIS A 198 -2.62 3.52 8.20
N VAL A 199 -1.89 2.43 7.99
CA VAL A 199 -0.49 2.29 8.39
C VAL A 199 0.47 2.79 7.30
N GLY A 200 1.57 3.40 7.71
CA GLY A 200 2.65 3.82 6.81
C GLY A 200 3.71 4.61 7.56
N ILE A 201 4.92 4.61 7.03
CA ILE A 201 6.01 5.46 7.47
C ILE A 201 6.01 6.72 6.60
N THR A 202 6.04 7.91 7.20
CA THR A 202 6.18 9.16 6.44
C THR A 202 7.66 9.50 6.25
N GLU A 203 7.98 10.18 5.15
CA GLU A 203 9.36 10.63 4.89
C GLU A 203 10.38 9.47 5.01
N ALA A 204 10.02 8.31 4.46
CA ALA A 204 10.84 7.11 4.59
C ALA A 204 12.20 7.26 3.86
N GLY A 205 12.25 8.10 2.83
CA GLY A 205 13.47 8.40 2.07
C GLY A 205 13.41 7.90 0.62
N THR A 206 14.57 7.77 0.01
CA THR A 206 14.73 7.25 -1.35
C THR A 206 14.33 5.78 -1.44
N VAL A 207 14.19 5.25 -2.66
CA VAL A 207 13.74 3.88 -2.89
C VAL A 207 14.50 2.86 -2.02
N ASN A 208 15.82 2.89 -2.04
CA ASN A 208 16.64 1.89 -1.31
C ASN A 208 16.43 1.92 0.21
N SER A 209 16.54 3.10 0.84
CA SER A 209 16.38 3.22 2.29
C SER A 209 14.92 3.20 2.74
N GLY A 210 14.04 3.77 1.93
CA GLY A 210 12.61 3.86 2.23
C GLY A 210 11.89 2.53 2.17
N ILE A 211 12.31 1.61 1.29
CA ILE A 211 11.80 0.23 1.25
C ILE A 211 12.06 -0.46 2.59
N ILE A 212 13.28 -0.37 3.11
CA ILE A 212 13.66 -1.03 4.36
C ILE A 212 12.83 -0.49 5.52
N LYS A 213 12.77 0.84 5.69
CA LYS A 213 11.96 1.47 6.75
C LYS A 213 10.48 1.08 6.66
N SER A 214 9.92 1.12 5.43
CA SER A 214 8.53 0.76 5.20
C SER A 214 8.27 -0.72 5.47
N ALA A 215 9.15 -1.61 5.02
CA ALA A 215 9.03 -3.04 5.25
C ALA A 215 9.09 -3.37 6.75
N VAL A 216 10.03 -2.78 7.49
CA VAL A 216 10.13 -2.97 8.94
C VAL A 216 8.91 -2.39 9.64
N GLY A 217 8.56 -1.13 9.40
CA GLY A 217 7.49 -0.46 10.15
C GLY A 217 6.10 -1.00 9.82
N ILE A 218 5.75 -1.08 8.55
CA ILE A 218 4.45 -1.62 8.11
C ILE A 218 4.38 -3.13 8.36
N GLY A 219 5.46 -3.86 8.04
CA GLY A 219 5.52 -5.30 8.19
C GLY A 219 5.35 -5.75 9.64
N THR A 220 6.01 -5.09 10.60
CA THR A 220 5.84 -5.37 12.04
C THR A 220 4.40 -5.20 12.48
N LEU A 221 3.77 -4.07 12.15
CA LEU A 221 2.39 -3.80 12.55
C LEU A 221 1.42 -4.80 11.93
N LEU A 222 1.56 -5.09 10.64
CA LEU A 222 0.72 -6.08 9.96
C LEU A 222 0.91 -7.49 10.53
N ALA A 223 2.14 -7.87 10.89
CA ALA A 223 2.43 -9.17 11.53
C ALA A 223 1.75 -9.31 12.90
N GLU A 224 1.53 -8.21 13.60
CA GLU A 224 0.77 -8.13 14.85
C GLU A 224 -0.75 -8.01 14.64
N GLY A 225 -1.21 -8.02 13.39
CA GLY A 225 -2.62 -7.86 13.03
C GLY A 225 -3.12 -6.41 13.04
N ILE A 226 -2.22 -5.42 13.12
CA ILE A 226 -2.53 -3.99 13.17
C ILE A 226 -2.37 -3.39 11.77
N GLY A 227 -3.47 -2.89 11.19
CA GLY A 227 -3.48 -2.23 9.89
C GLY A 227 -4.55 -2.80 8.96
N ASP A 228 -5.39 -1.90 8.44
CA ASP A 228 -6.51 -2.21 7.56
C ASP A 228 -6.30 -1.65 6.15
N THR A 229 -5.44 -0.65 6.03
CA THR A 229 -5.00 -0.06 4.77
C THR A 229 -3.57 0.46 4.95
N ILE A 230 -2.77 0.38 3.91
CA ILE A 230 -1.36 0.79 3.97
C ILE A 230 -1.00 1.80 2.88
N ARG A 231 0.02 2.63 3.16
CA ARG A 231 0.72 3.41 2.16
C ARG A 231 2.21 3.39 2.41
N VAL A 232 2.96 2.93 1.46
CA VAL A 232 4.41 3.15 1.36
C VAL A 232 4.64 4.57 0.83
N SER A 233 5.63 5.30 1.35
CA SER A 233 5.95 6.66 0.93
C SER A 233 7.43 6.74 0.56
N LEU A 234 7.71 6.87 -0.72
CA LEU A 234 9.06 6.92 -1.28
C LEU A 234 9.28 8.21 -2.07
N THR A 235 10.52 8.70 -2.08
CA THR A 235 10.90 9.77 -3.00
C THR A 235 11.05 9.18 -4.41
N GLY A 236 10.18 9.59 -5.34
CA GLY A 236 10.22 9.15 -6.72
C GLY A 236 8.86 8.77 -7.30
N ASP A 237 8.85 7.82 -8.22
CA ASP A 237 7.65 7.36 -8.89
C ASP A 237 6.74 6.57 -7.93
N PRO A 238 5.45 7.00 -7.75
CA PRO A 238 4.52 6.34 -6.85
C PRO A 238 4.13 4.91 -7.27
N VAL A 239 4.40 4.49 -8.50
CA VAL A 239 4.27 3.09 -8.94
C VAL A 239 5.13 2.17 -8.08
N ASN A 240 6.33 2.61 -7.67
CA ASN A 240 7.20 1.85 -6.79
C ASN A 240 6.60 1.69 -5.38
N GLU A 241 5.86 2.70 -4.88
CA GLU A 241 5.16 2.61 -3.60
C GLU A 241 4.15 1.45 -3.58
N VAL A 242 3.37 1.30 -4.66
CA VAL A 242 2.37 0.22 -4.80
C VAL A 242 3.03 -1.15 -4.87
N LYS A 243 4.09 -1.30 -5.69
CA LYS A 243 4.85 -2.55 -5.81
C LYS A 243 5.43 -2.99 -4.47
N VAL A 244 6.06 -2.07 -3.74
CA VAL A 244 6.63 -2.34 -2.41
C VAL A 244 5.54 -2.71 -1.41
N ALA A 245 4.39 -2.04 -1.44
CA ALA A 245 3.26 -2.35 -0.57
C ALA A 245 2.78 -3.80 -0.78
N TYR A 246 2.64 -4.25 -2.05
CA TYR A 246 2.29 -5.63 -2.34
C TYR A 246 3.38 -6.63 -1.95
N ASN A 247 4.66 -6.27 -2.09
CA ASN A 247 5.75 -7.15 -1.64
C ASN A 247 5.70 -7.36 -0.12
N ILE A 248 5.39 -6.31 0.66
CA ILE A 248 5.19 -6.44 2.11
C ILE A 248 3.98 -7.36 2.42
N LEU A 249 2.85 -7.15 1.73
CA LEU A 249 1.64 -7.95 1.95
C LEU A 249 1.84 -9.41 1.55
N LYS A 250 2.53 -9.67 0.43
CA LYS A 250 2.88 -11.04 -0.02
C LYS A 250 3.81 -11.74 0.97
N ALA A 251 4.85 -11.05 1.44
CA ALA A 251 5.80 -11.60 2.41
C ALA A 251 5.13 -12.04 3.73
N LEU A 252 3.96 -11.46 4.04
CA LEU A 252 3.16 -11.80 5.21
C LEU A 252 1.97 -12.73 4.91
N GLY A 253 1.78 -13.15 3.66
CA GLY A 253 0.62 -13.96 3.24
C GLY A 253 -0.73 -13.27 3.39
N LEU A 254 -0.77 -11.92 3.36
CA LEU A 254 -2.00 -11.13 3.54
C LEU A 254 -2.73 -10.81 2.23
N ARG A 255 -2.02 -10.74 1.12
CA ARG A 255 -2.56 -10.52 -0.23
C ARG A 255 -1.71 -11.27 -1.25
N GLU A 256 -2.38 -11.78 -2.27
CA GLU A 256 -1.75 -12.32 -3.47
C GLU A 256 -1.94 -11.33 -4.62
N TYR A 257 -0.86 -10.84 -5.20
CA TYR A 257 -0.88 -9.94 -6.34
C TYR A 257 0.43 -10.03 -7.10
N GLY A 258 0.37 -10.31 -8.40
CA GLY A 258 1.54 -10.48 -9.25
C GLY A 258 2.41 -11.67 -8.84
N PRO A 259 3.51 -11.90 -9.57
CA PRO A 259 4.39 -13.03 -9.36
C PRO A 259 5.21 -12.92 -8.07
N THR A 260 5.62 -14.09 -7.57
CA THR A 260 6.60 -14.21 -6.47
C THR A 260 7.83 -14.92 -6.99
N LEU A 261 8.99 -14.28 -6.89
CA LEU A 261 10.28 -14.86 -7.25
C LEU A 261 10.95 -15.44 -6.02
N ILE A 262 11.31 -16.72 -6.09
CA ILE A 262 12.17 -17.41 -5.12
C ILE A 262 13.53 -17.59 -5.79
N SER A 263 14.59 -17.00 -5.25
CA SER A 263 15.94 -17.15 -5.77
C SER A 263 16.89 -17.52 -4.65
N CYS A 264 17.74 -18.52 -4.90
CA CYS A 264 18.77 -18.88 -3.92
C CYS A 264 19.89 -17.84 -3.92
N PRO A 265 20.61 -17.66 -2.78
CA PRO A 265 21.80 -16.83 -2.76
C PRO A 265 22.91 -17.49 -3.59
N THR A 266 23.75 -16.68 -4.23
CA THR A 266 24.95 -17.18 -4.91
C THR A 266 25.90 -17.83 -3.88
N CYS A 267 26.28 -19.09 -4.14
CA CYS A 267 27.22 -19.81 -3.32
C CYS A 267 28.22 -20.59 -4.18
N GLY A 268 29.22 -21.24 -3.58
CA GLY A 268 30.26 -22.03 -4.29
C GLY A 268 29.74 -23.20 -5.15
N ARG A 269 28.46 -23.55 -5.04
CA ARG A 269 27.81 -24.59 -5.86
C ARG A 269 27.14 -24.04 -7.11
N THR A 270 26.97 -22.70 -7.24
CA THR A 270 26.36 -22.06 -8.39
C THR A 270 27.14 -22.35 -9.68
N ARG A 271 26.45 -22.77 -10.76
CA ARG A 271 27.06 -23.20 -12.03
C ARG A 271 26.66 -22.32 -13.22
N ILE A 272 25.82 -21.32 -12.99
CA ILE A 272 25.32 -20.35 -13.97
C ILE A 272 25.51 -18.92 -13.46
N ASN A 273 25.38 -17.94 -14.31
CA ASN A 273 25.31 -16.55 -13.86
C ASN A 273 23.94 -16.26 -13.24
N LEU A 274 23.76 -16.74 -11.99
CA LEU A 274 22.48 -16.70 -11.28
C LEU A 274 21.95 -15.28 -11.08
N GLU A 275 22.82 -14.33 -10.75
CA GLU A 275 22.45 -12.93 -10.52
C GLU A 275 21.83 -12.33 -11.79
N LYS A 276 22.53 -12.42 -12.92
CA LYS A 276 22.03 -11.94 -14.21
C LYS A 276 20.71 -12.58 -14.58
N LEU A 277 20.61 -13.89 -14.36
CA LEU A 277 19.41 -14.66 -14.69
C LEU A 277 18.22 -14.25 -13.81
N ALA A 278 18.43 -14.13 -12.49
CA ALA A 278 17.38 -13.71 -11.55
C ALA A 278 16.88 -12.29 -11.84
N LEU A 279 17.79 -11.35 -12.12
CA LEU A 279 17.43 -9.97 -12.48
C LEU A 279 16.64 -9.90 -13.81
N GLU A 280 17.02 -10.69 -14.81
CA GLU A 280 16.28 -10.73 -16.07
C GLU A 280 14.89 -11.37 -15.89
N VAL A 281 14.79 -12.43 -15.12
CA VAL A 281 13.49 -13.03 -14.76
C VAL A 281 12.63 -12.01 -13.99
N GLU A 282 13.17 -11.36 -12.97
CA GLU A 282 12.45 -10.35 -12.18
C GLU A 282 11.94 -9.19 -13.06
N ARG A 283 12.79 -8.69 -13.97
CA ARG A 283 12.42 -7.65 -14.91
C ARG A 283 11.21 -8.03 -15.77
N ARG A 284 11.20 -9.23 -16.36
CA ARG A 284 10.09 -9.73 -17.19
C ARG A 284 8.84 -10.07 -16.39
N LEU A 285 8.99 -10.50 -15.14
CA LEU A 285 7.87 -10.78 -14.23
C LEU A 285 7.08 -9.51 -13.87
N ASN A 286 7.67 -8.33 -13.94
CA ASN A 286 6.97 -7.06 -13.70
C ASN A 286 5.80 -6.79 -14.67
N GLU A 287 5.72 -7.50 -15.80
CA GLU A 287 4.66 -7.38 -16.78
C GLU A 287 3.48 -8.33 -16.50
N ILE A 288 3.60 -9.20 -15.48
CA ILE A 288 2.59 -10.20 -15.11
C ILE A 288 1.84 -9.71 -13.87
N ALA A 289 0.52 -9.62 -13.96
CA ALA A 289 -0.33 -9.24 -12.84
C ALA A 289 -0.88 -10.45 -12.05
N GLU A 290 -0.91 -11.62 -12.68
CA GLU A 290 -1.45 -12.83 -12.07
C GLU A 290 -0.51 -13.43 -11.02
N PRO A 291 -1.05 -13.95 -9.91
CA PRO A 291 -0.27 -14.64 -8.90
C PRO A 291 0.34 -15.93 -9.45
N ILE A 292 1.66 -16.03 -9.43
CA ILE A 292 2.41 -17.22 -9.81
C ILE A 292 3.74 -17.24 -9.05
N THR A 293 4.17 -18.39 -8.56
CA THR A 293 5.44 -18.54 -7.84
C THR A 293 6.49 -19.15 -8.76
N ILE A 294 7.58 -18.42 -8.97
CA ILE A 294 8.68 -18.80 -9.84
C ILE A 294 9.94 -19.03 -9.00
N ALA A 295 10.68 -20.09 -9.28
CA ALA A 295 11.95 -20.37 -8.61
C ALA A 295 13.13 -20.25 -9.59
N VAL A 296 14.21 -19.58 -9.17
CA VAL A 296 15.46 -19.45 -9.92
C VAL A 296 16.61 -19.95 -9.03
N MET A 297 17.09 -21.16 -9.34
CA MET A 297 18.07 -21.88 -8.52
C MET A 297 19.40 -22.04 -9.26
N GLY A 298 20.50 -21.72 -8.57
CA GLY A 298 21.85 -21.72 -9.15
C GLY A 298 22.48 -23.11 -9.30
N CYS A 299 21.89 -24.16 -8.73
CA CYS A 299 22.38 -25.55 -8.84
C CYS A 299 21.24 -26.55 -8.69
N VAL A 300 21.48 -27.78 -9.20
CA VAL A 300 20.50 -28.88 -9.17
C VAL A 300 20.41 -29.59 -7.81
N VAL A 301 21.31 -29.31 -6.88
CA VAL A 301 21.38 -30.04 -5.59
C VAL A 301 20.24 -29.66 -4.67
N ASN A 302 20.00 -28.36 -4.46
CA ASN A 302 18.94 -27.87 -3.55
C ASN A 302 17.72 -27.34 -4.32
N GLY A 303 17.88 -27.06 -5.64
CA GLY A 303 16.86 -26.43 -6.45
C GLY A 303 15.50 -27.14 -6.38
N PRO A 304 15.41 -28.43 -6.69
CA PRO A 304 14.15 -29.16 -6.68
C PRO A 304 13.51 -29.30 -5.28
N GLY A 305 14.31 -29.28 -4.21
CA GLY A 305 13.84 -29.42 -2.82
C GLY A 305 13.21 -28.13 -2.29
N GLU A 306 13.96 -27.03 -2.32
CA GLU A 306 13.52 -25.72 -1.80
C GLU A 306 12.47 -25.05 -2.72
N ALA A 307 12.46 -25.39 -4.00
CA ALA A 307 11.54 -24.85 -4.98
C ALA A 307 10.36 -25.78 -5.32
N ARG A 308 10.13 -26.85 -4.55
CA ARG A 308 9.04 -27.82 -4.79
C ARG A 308 7.65 -27.15 -4.81
N GLU A 309 7.47 -26.14 -3.96
CA GLU A 309 6.19 -25.41 -3.86
C GLU A 309 6.00 -24.36 -4.96
N ALA A 310 7.06 -24.07 -5.76
CA ALA A 310 6.93 -23.14 -6.87
C ALA A 310 6.09 -23.75 -8.00
N ASP A 311 5.29 -22.91 -8.63
CA ASP A 311 4.51 -23.34 -9.80
C ASP A 311 5.40 -23.79 -10.95
N ILE A 312 6.54 -23.07 -11.14
CA ILE A 312 7.55 -23.36 -12.14
C ILE A 312 8.90 -22.81 -11.68
N GLY A 313 9.98 -23.41 -12.14
CA GLY A 313 11.31 -22.89 -11.85
C GLY A 313 12.39 -23.48 -12.74
N ILE A 314 13.57 -22.92 -12.55
CA ILE A 314 14.81 -23.33 -13.21
C ILE A 314 15.87 -23.67 -12.16
N ALA A 315 16.67 -24.70 -12.45
CA ALA A 315 17.85 -25.06 -11.69
C ALA A 315 19.06 -25.12 -12.62
N GLY A 316 20.10 -24.34 -12.30
CA GLY A 316 21.29 -24.21 -13.13
C GLY A 316 22.19 -25.44 -13.11
N GLY A 317 22.70 -25.83 -14.27
CA GLY A 317 23.75 -26.80 -14.50
C GLY A 317 24.90 -26.20 -15.30
N ILE A 318 25.90 -26.99 -15.72
CA ILE A 318 27.05 -26.52 -16.50
C ILE A 318 26.60 -26.35 -17.98
N GLY A 319 26.48 -25.10 -18.46
CA GLY A 319 26.07 -24.77 -19.83
C GLY A 319 24.60 -25.08 -20.16
N GLU A 320 23.83 -25.54 -19.20
CA GLU A 320 22.43 -25.94 -19.31
C GLU A 320 21.68 -25.74 -18.03
N GLY A 321 20.34 -25.73 -18.07
CA GLY A 321 19.49 -25.70 -16.92
C GLY A 321 18.35 -26.70 -17.04
N LEU A 322 17.79 -27.04 -15.88
CA LEU A 322 16.60 -27.87 -15.78
C LEU A 322 15.39 -26.98 -15.51
N LEU A 323 14.37 -27.09 -16.36
CA LEU A 323 13.07 -26.53 -16.12
C LEU A 323 12.23 -27.53 -15.32
N PHE A 324 11.60 -27.11 -14.24
CA PHE A 324 10.75 -27.97 -13.42
C PHE A 324 9.42 -27.29 -13.09
N ARG A 325 8.37 -28.09 -12.95
CA ARG A 325 7.02 -27.63 -12.58
C ARG A 325 6.57 -28.42 -11.35
N LYS A 326 6.22 -27.73 -10.26
CA LYS A 326 5.85 -28.35 -8.97
C LYS A 326 6.82 -29.46 -8.52
N GLY A 327 8.11 -29.16 -8.65
CA GLY A 327 9.19 -30.08 -8.26
C GLY A 327 9.53 -31.16 -9.29
N GLU A 328 8.77 -31.37 -10.35
CA GLU A 328 9.04 -32.35 -11.40
C GLU A 328 9.77 -31.72 -12.60
N ILE A 329 10.86 -32.35 -13.04
CA ILE A 329 11.64 -31.88 -14.17
C ILE A 329 10.83 -32.11 -15.45
N ILE A 330 10.57 -31.03 -16.20
CA ILE A 330 9.80 -31.08 -17.45
C ILE A 330 10.69 -30.96 -18.68
N LYS A 331 11.83 -30.25 -18.58
CA LYS A 331 12.68 -30.00 -19.72
C LYS A 331 14.12 -29.69 -19.32
N LYS A 332 15.07 -30.07 -20.16
CA LYS A 332 16.46 -29.63 -20.13
C LYS A 332 16.68 -28.60 -21.21
N VAL A 333 17.27 -27.46 -20.90
CA VAL A 333 17.39 -26.30 -21.77
C VAL A 333 18.80 -25.75 -21.71
N SER A 334 19.33 -25.27 -22.83
CA SER A 334 20.61 -24.54 -22.87
C SER A 334 20.52 -23.22 -22.11
N GLU A 335 21.62 -22.79 -21.51
CA GLU A 335 21.65 -21.59 -20.65
C GLU A 335 21.17 -20.32 -21.40
N ASP A 336 21.48 -20.18 -22.69
CA ASP A 336 21.08 -19.04 -23.53
C ASP A 336 19.56 -18.93 -23.79
N LYS A 337 18.80 -20.05 -23.68
CA LYS A 337 17.37 -20.12 -23.95
C LYS A 337 16.51 -20.25 -22.68
N ILE A 338 17.16 -20.38 -21.53
CA ILE A 338 16.46 -20.80 -20.30
C ILE A 338 15.39 -19.81 -19.85
N VAL A 339 15.59 -18.50 -20.05
CA VAL A 339 14.61 -17.46 -19.70
C VAL A 339 13.40 -17.50 -20.62
N ASP A 340 13.64 -17.63 -21.93
CA ASP A 340 12.55 -17.65 -22.91
C ASP A 340 11.65 -18.88 -22.71
N GLU A 341 12.26 -20.03 -22.53
CA GLU A 341 11.55 -21.28 -22.26
C GLU A 341 10.77 -21.23 -20.93
N LEU A 342 11.34 -20.59 -19.90
CA LEU A 342 10.63 -20.36 -18.64
C LEU A 342 9.38 -19.52 -18.86
N PHE A 343 9.48 -18.42 -19.62
CA PHE A 343 8.33 -17.53 -19.86
C PHE A 343 7.29 -18.15 -20.79
N ASP A 344 7.68 -19.02 -21.71
CA ASP A 344 6.73 -19.77 -22.54
C ASP A 344 5.93 -20.77 -21.70
N GLU A 345 6.55 -21.43 -20.73
CA GLU A 345 5.84 -22.30 -19.79
C GLU A 345 4.97 -21.51 -18.81
N ILE A 346 5.42 -20.34 -18.32
CA ILE A 346 4.60 -19.43 -17.50
C ILE A 346 3.31 -19.06 -18.24
N LYS A 347 3.39 -18.68 -19.52
CA LYS A 347 2.22 -18.35 -20.35
C LYS A 347 1.23 -19.53 -20.41
N LYS A 348 1.72 -20.76 -20.60
CA LYS A 348 0.88 -21.95 -20.64
C LYS A 348 0.14 -22.15 -19.31
N ILE A 349 0.86 -22.03 -18.17
CA ILE A 349 0.28 -22.16 -16.83
C ILE A 349 -0.82 -21.11 -16.62
N LEU A 350 -0.58 -19.86 -17.00
CA LEU A 350 -1.56 -18.78 -16.85
C LEU A 350 -2.81 -19.02 -17.71
N VAL A 351 -2.64 -19.53 -18.94
CA VAL A 351 -3.77 -19.91 -19.79
C VAL A 351 -4.57 -21.08 -19.17
N GLU A 352 -3.88 -22.12 -18.70
CA GLU A 352 -4.53 -23.26 -18.02
C GLU A 352 -5.36 -22.85 -16.79
N ARG A 353 -4.87 -21.82 -16.03
CA ARG A 353 -5.59 -21.28 -14.86
C ARG A 353 -6.84 -20.49 -15.24
N LYS A 354 -6.84 -19.81 -16.39
CA LYS A 354 -8.01 -19.05 -16.89
C LYS A 354 -9.10 -19.96 -17.46
N MET A 355 -8.78 -21.20 -17.79
CA MET A 355 -9.73 -22.20 -18.35
C MET A 355 -10.42 -23.05 -17.28
N LYS A 356 -9.94 -22.98 -16.03
CA LYS A 356 -10.53 -23.64 -14.85
C LYS A 356 -11.40 -22.69 -14.04
#